data_4cf693a43ee8f7f6815ae2e22502d86b
#
_entry.id   4cf693a43ee8f7f6815ae2e22502d86b
#
_cell.length_a   1.000
_cell.length_b   1.000
_cell.length_c   1.000
_cell.angle_alpha   90.00
_cell.angle_beta   90.00
_cell.angle_gamma   90.00
#
_symmetry.space_group_name_H-M   'P 1'
#
loop_
_entity.id
_entity.type
_entity.pdbx_description
1 polymer ?
#
loop_
_entity_poly.entity_id
_entity_poly.type
_entity_poly.pdbx_seq_one_letter_code
_entity_poly.pdbx_strand_id
1 'polypeptide(L)'
;MKIDYPATEHIPQLRALWTASFGDGDQFLDNFHATAFSPARCRCALVDGDVAAALYWFDVSCGDAPMAYVYAVATAPAYREQGFCHALMEDTHHLLKELGYHGILLVPDGDALTKMYAGFGYTPCTSVKEFVCAPTGDPATMHRVDTAEYAWIRRRLLPAGSVIQEGENLAFLATYAELYAGPGFLLAACQDGDRLQGLELLGDPTAAPGILQTLGLTYGNFRTPGAGTPFAMFLPLREDAPVPVYFGLAFD
;
A
#
# COMPACT_ATOMS: atom_id res chain seq x y z
N MET A 1 -23.91 -4.71 -16.98
CA MET A 1 -22.69 -4.72 -16.16
C MET A 1 -22.45 -6.14 -15.65
N LYS A 2 -21.25 -6.66 -15.80
CA LYS A 2 -20.78 -7.93 -15.21
C LYS A 2 -19.54 -7.61 -14.36
N ILE A 3 -19.41 -8.19 -13.18
CA ILE A 3 -18.19 -8.07 -12.37
C ILE A 3 -17.52 -9.42 -12.37
N ASP A 4 -16.22 -9.45 -12.74
CA ASP A 4 -15.49 -10.70 -12.90
C ASP A 4 -13.98 -10.46 -12.73
N TYR A 5 -13.21 -11.54 -12.73
CA TYR A 5 -11.77 -11.49 -12.91
C TYR A 5 -11.43 -11.01 -14.33
N PRO A 6 -10.34 -10.24 -14.51
CA PRO A 6 -9.93 -9.84 -15.85
C PRO A 6 -9.44 -11.05 -16.67
N ALA A 7 -9.83 -11.09 -17.94
CA ALA A 7 -9.19 -11.94 -18.93
C ALA A 7 -7.96 -11.23 -19.54
N THR A 8 -7.15 -11.97 -20.29
CA THR A 8 -5.92 -11.44 -20.89
C THR A 8 -6.17 -10.23 -21.80
N GLU A 9 -7.28 -10.21 -22.53
CA GLU A 9 -7.70 -9.11 -23.42
C GLU A 9 -8.03 -7.82 -22.66
N HIS A 10 -8.33 -7.89 -21.35
CA HIS A 10 -8.62 -6.72 -20.53
C HIS A 10 -7.36 -6.02 -20.01
N ILE A 11 -6.18 -6.66 -20.05
CA ILE A 11 -4.94 -6.10 -19.50
C ILE A 11 -4.58 -4.73 -20.10
N PRO A 12 -4.64 -4.51 -21.42
CA PRO A 12 -4.38 -3.18 -21.98
C PRO A 12 -5.36 -2.11 -21.47
N GLN A 13 -6.64 -2.46 -21.28
CA GLN A 13 -7.65 -1.55 -20.77
C GLN A 13 -7.45 -1.23 -19.29
N LEU A 14 -7.04 -2.22 -18.48
CA LEU A 14 -6.68 -2.03 -17.07
C LEU A 14 -5.51 -1.06 -16.93
N ARG A 15 -4.47 -1.21 -17.75
CA ARG A 15 -3.32 -0.29 -17.76
C ARG A 15 -3.75 1.14 -18.16
N ALA A 16 -4.57 1.27 -19.21
CA ALA A 16 -5.08 2.57 -19.64
C ALA A 16 -5.95 3.24 -18.57
N LEU A 17 -6.81 2.47 -17.88
CA LEU A 17 -7.62 2.96 -16.77
C LEU A 17 -6.75 3.44 -15.61
N TRP A 18 -5.71 2.68 -15.28
CA TRP A 18 -4.76 3.05 -14.22
C TRP A 18 -4.03 4.37 -14.54
N THR A 19 -3.39 4.45 -15.72
CA THR A 19 -2.69 5.68 -16.15
C THR A 19 -3.62 6.90 -16.16
N ALA A 20 -4.86 6.73 -16.65
CA ALA A 20 -5.85 7.81 -16.66
C ALA A 20 -6.32 8.25 -15.27
N SER A 21 -6.23 7.35 -14.26
CA SER A 21 -6.72 7.61 -12.91
C SER A 21 -5.65 8.13 -11.96
N PHE A 22 -4.41 7.62 -12.08
CA PHE A 22 -3.33 7.87 -11.13
C PHE A 22 -2.13 8.60 -11.76
N GLY A 23 -2.02 8.61 -13.09
CA GLY A 23 -0.93 9.30 -13.78
C GLY A 23 0.38 8.53 -13.83
N ASP A 24 0.43 7.31 -13.33
CA ASP A 24 1.62 6.48 -13.35
C ASP A 24 2.04 6.11 -14.77
N GLY A 25 3.36 6.11 -15.00
CA GLY A 25 3.95 5.82 -16.28
C GLY A 25 4.10 4.32 -16.55
N ASP A 26 4.43 3.99 -17.81
CA ASP A 26 4.57 2.60 -18.27
C ASP A 26 5.55 1.77 -17.43
N GLN A 27 6.69 2.35 -17.03
CA GLN A 27 7.69 1.64 -16.21
C GLN A 27 7.13 1.19 -14.86
N PHE A 28 6.33 2.04 -14.20
CA PHE A 28 5.69 1.69 -12.93
C PHE A 28 4.70 0.54 -13.13
N LEU A 29 3.88 0.61 -14.18
CA LEU A 29 2.93 -0.43 -14.53
C LEU A 29 3.61 -1.74 -14.95
N ASP A 30 4.72 -1.67 -15.68
CA ASP A 30 5.51 -2.86 -16.02
C ASP A 30 6.07 -3.53 -14.76
N ASN A 31 6.59 -2.75 -13.83
CA ASN A 31 7.06 -3.23 -12.54
C ASN A 31 5.93 -3.88 -11.73
N PHE A 32 4.76 -3.22 -11.64
CA PHE A 32 3.59 -3.79 -10.96
C PHE A 32 3.16 -5.12 -11.59
N HIS A 33 3.06 -5.18 -12.93
CA HIS A 33 2.68 -6.39 -13.65
C HIS A 33 3.71 -7.52 -13.50
N ALA A 34 5.00 -7.20 -13.41
CA ALA A 34 6.06 -8.18 -13.27
C ALA A 34 6.16 -8.76 -11.85
N THR A 35 5.78 -8.00 -10.81
CA THR A 35 6.08 -8.36 -9.41
C THR A 35 4.84 -8.63 -8.56
N ALA A 36 3.72 -7.97 -8.83
CA ALA A 36 2.56 -7.94 -7.93
C ALA A 36 1.22 -8.26 -8.59
N PHE A 37 1.04 -7.94 -9.87
CA PHE A 37 -0.22 -8.20 -10.55
C PHE A 37 -0.52 -9.69 -10.63
N SER A 38 -1.76 -10.03 -10.27
CA SER A 38 -2.35 -11.34 -10.54
C SER A 38 -3.80 -11.14 -10.97
N PRO A 39 -4.26 -11.77 -12.08
CA PRO A 39 -5.68 -11.76 -12.41
C PRO A 39 -6.57 -12.24 -11.27
N ALA A 40 -6.08 -13.18 -10.45
CA ALA A 40 -6.81 -13.70 -9.28
C ALA A 40 -6.91 -12.68 -8.12
N ARG A 41 -6.15 -11.59 -8.18
CA ARG A 41 -6.19 -10.48 -7.21
C ARG A 41 -6.57 -9.16 -7.87
N CYS A 42 -7.44 -9.24 -8.87
CA CYS A 42 -8.01 -8.09 -9.55
C CYS A 42 -9.50 -8.36 -9.82
N ARG A 43 -10.34 -7.37 -9.59
CA ARG A 43 -11.75 -7.41 -10.02
C ARG A 43 -12.01 -6.26 -10.98
N CYS A 44 -12.82 -6.52 -11.98
CA CYS A 44 -13.24 -5.48 -12.92
C CYS A 44 -14.75 -5.55 -13.21
N ALA A 45 -15.35 -4.39 -13.30
CA ALA A 45 -16.70 -4.21 -13.80
C ALA A 45 -16.65 -4.02 -15.32
N LEU A 46 -17.33 -4.88 -16.04
CA LEU A 46 -17.35 -4.94 -17.51
C LEU A 46 -18.68 -4.46 -18.06
N VAL A 47 -18.65 -3.65 -19.10
CA VAL A 47 -19.79 -3.20 -19.89
C VAL A 47 -19.49 -3.47 -21.36
N ASP A 48 -20.27 -4.34 -21.98
CA ASP A 48 -20.13 -4.75 -23.39
C ASP A 48 -18.71 -5.22 -23.77
N GLY A 49 -17.99 -5.79 -22.78
CA GLY A 49 -16.62 -6.27 -22.95
C GLY A 49 -15.53 -5.25 -22.59
N ASP A 50 -15.87 -4.01 -22.27
CA ASP A 50 -14.94 -2.97 -21.88
C ASP A 50 -14.84 -2.83 -20.35
N VAL A 51 -13.64 -2.50 -19.85
CA VAL A 51 -13.39 -2.27 -18.43
C VAL A 51 -13.91 -0.89 -18.02
N ALA A 52 -15.00 -0.88 -17.26
CA ALA A 52 -15.61 0.35 -16.73
C ALA A 52 -15.02 0.76 -15.38
N ALA A 53 -14.66 -0.21 -14.54
CA ALA A 53 -13.98 0.02 -13.26
C ALA A 53 -13.12 -1.18 -12.91
N ALA A 54 -12.08 -0.96 -12.11
CA ALA A 54 -11.21 -2.02 -11.62
C ALA A 54 -10.67 -1.69 -10.22
N LEU A 55 -10.28 -2.74 -9.50
CA LEU A 55 -9.49 -2.66 -8.28
C LEU A 55 -8.57 -3.87 -8.20
N TYR A 56 -7.55 -3.75 -7.38
CA TYR A 56 -6.56 -4.79 -7.10
C TYR A 56 -6.45 -5.00 -5.60
N TRP A 57 -5.84 -6.09 -5.17
CA TRP A 57 -5.45 -6.25 -3.78
C TRP A 57 -4.14 -7.02 -3.65
N PHE A 58 -3.47 -6.77 -2.55
CA PHE A 58 -2.32 -7.52 -2.09
C PHE A 58 -2.73 -8.43 -0.94
N ASP A 59 -2.12 -9.61 -0.89
CA ASP A 59 -2.22 -10.48 0.26
C ASP A 59 -1.36 -9.94 1.38
N VAL A 60 -1.99 -9.71 2.53
CA VAL A 60 -1.32 -9.27 3.75
C VAL A 60 -1.88 -10.06 4.94
N SER A 61 -1.30 -9.91 6.11
CA SER A 61 -1.84 -10.56 7.32
C SER A 61 -1.74 -9.66 8.55
N CYS A 62 -2.57 -9.95 9.56
CA CYS A 62 -2.43 -9.41 10.91
C CYS A 62 -2.38 -10.58 11.88
N GLY A 63 -1.18 -10.88 12.42
CA GLY A 63 -0.92 -12.17 13.02
C GLY A 63 -1.13 -13.30 12.00
N ASP A 64 -1.94 -14.30 12.35
CA ASP A 64 -2.28 -15.43 11.47
C ASP A 64 -3.54 -15.17 10.62
N ALA A 65 -4.19 -14.02 10.78
CA ALA A 65 -5.40 -13.68 10.05
C ALA A 65 -5.05 -13.14 8.64
N PRO A 66 -5.46 -13.83 7.54
CA PRO A 66 -5.27 -13.32 6.20
C PRO A 66 -6.17 -12.09 5.98
N MET A 67 -5.58 -11.05 5.39
CA MET A 67 -6.25 -9.80 5.05
C MET A 67 -5.92 -9.38 3.63
N ALA A 68 -6.81 -8.61 3.01
CA ALA A 68 -6.58 -8.00 1.72
C ALA A 68 -6.28 -6.51 1.89
N TYR A 69 -5.19 -6.05 1.28
CA TYR A 69 -4.94 -4.61 1.10
C TYR A 69 -5.45 -4.22 -0.28
N VAL A 70 -6.62 -3.59 -0.33
CA VAL A 70 -7.23 -3.09 -1.56
C VAL A 70 -6.49 -1.86 -2.04
N TYR A 71 -6.15 -1.86 -3.33
CA TYR A 71 -5.26 -0.91 -3.97
C TYR A 71 -5.78 -0.49 -5.34
N ALA A 72 -5.48 0.73 -5.76
CA ALA A 72 -5.75 1.28 -7.08
C ALA A 72 -7.21 1.08 -7.56
N VAL A 73 -8.17 1.50 -6.73
CA VAL A 73 -9.60 1.49 -7.09
C VAL A 73 -9.88 2.60 -8.09
N ALA A 74 -10.29 2.26 -9.29
CA ALA A 74 -10.51 3.22 -10.37
C ALA A 74 -11.82 2.99 -11.12
N THR A 75 -12.46 4.08 -11.56
CA THR A 75 -13.63 4.06 -12.46
C THR A 75 -13.36 4.98 -13.63
N ALA A 76 -13.52 4.45 -14.85
CA ALA A 76 -13.32 5.21 -16.07
C ALA A 76 -14.28 6.43 -16.12
N PRO A 77 -13.84 7.60 -16.61
CA PRO A 77 -14.61 8.83 -16.56
C PRO A 77 -16.04 8.72 -17.09
N ALA A 78 -16.24 7.95 -18.17
CA ALA A 78 -17.55 7.73 -18.78
C ALA A 78 -18.53 6.96 -17.87
N TYR A 79 -18.04 6.26 -16.84
CA TYR A 79 -18.83 5.40 -15.96
C TYR A 79 -18.89 5.91 -14.51
N ARG A 80 -18.33 7.11 -14.23
CA ARG A 80 -18.39 7.73 -12.90
C ARG A 80 -19.83 8.14 -12.57
N GLU A 81 -20.13 8.23 -11.27
CA GLU A 81 -21.44 8.61 -10.72
C GLU A 81 -22.62 7.72 -11.13
N GLN A 82 -22.32 6.52 -11.66
CA GLN A 82 -23.33 5.55 -12.11
C GLN A 82 -23.36 4.27 -11.24
N GLY A 83 -22.70 4.29 -10.08
CA GLY A 83 -22.71 3.16 -9.13
C GLY A 83 -21.69 2.05 -9.42
N PHE A 84 -20.84 2.17 -10.44
CA PHE A 84 -19.88 1.10 -10.80
C PHE A 84 -18.87 0.82 -9.69
N CYS A 85 -18.29 1.86 -9.07
CA CYS A 85 -17.38 1.70 -7.94
C CYS A 85 -18.08 1.01 -6.76
N HIS A 86 -19.33 1.39 -6.48
CA HIS A 86 -20.11 0.79 -5.40
C HIS A 86 -20.30 -0.71 -5.64
N ALA A 87 -20.82 -1.09 -6.80
CA ALA A 87 -21.07 -2.48 -7.13
C ALA A 87 -19.77 -3.31 -7.14
N LEU A 88 -18.66 -2.74 -7.65
CA LEU A 88 -17.36 -3.40 -7.67
C LEU A 88 -16.82 -3.65 -6.24
N MET A 89 -16.94 -2.68 -5.34
CA MET A 89 -16.53 -2.82 -3.95
C MET A 89 -17.38 -3.87 -3.23
N GLU A 90 -18.70 -3.83 -3.36
CA GLU A 90 -19.59 -4.83 -2.74
C GLU A 90 -19.30 -6.25 -3.22
N ASP A 91 -19.16 -6.47 -4.54
CA ASP A 91 -18.80 -7.76 -5.10
C ASP A 91 -17.46 -8.26 -4.55
N THR A 92 -16.47 -7.36 -4.47
CA THR A 92 -15.13 -7.70 -3.94
C THR A 92 -15.19 -8.04 -2.45
N HIS A 93 -16.00 -7.34 -1.65
CA HIS A 93 -16.17 -7.67 -0.22
C HIS A 93 -16.75 -9.09 -0.04
N HIS A 94 -17.77 -9.44 -0.83
CA HIS A 94 -18.35 -10.79 -0.82
C HIS A 94 -17.33 -11.84 -1.23
N LEU A 95 -16.63 -11.62 -2.35
CA LEU A 95 -15.61 -12.52 -2.84
C LEU A 95 -14.48 -12.75 -1.82
N LEU A 96 -13.92 -11.68 -1.25
CA LEU A 96 -12.84 -11.81 -0.27
C LEU A 96 -13.27 -12.55 1.00
N LYS A 97 -14.53 -12.34 1.44
CA LYS A 97 -15.11 -13.12 2.54
C LYS A 97 -15.21 -14.60 2.22
N GLU A 98 -15.67 -14.95 1.00
CA GLU A 98 -15.75 -16.34 0.52
C GLU A 98 -14.38 -16.99 0.38
N LEU A 99 -13.37 -16.23 -0.05
CA LEU A 99 -11.98 -16.67 -0.14
C LEU A 99 -11.31 -16.84 1.24
N GLY A 100 -11.98 -16.45 2.33
CA GLY A 100 -11.52 -16.68 3.68
C GLY A 100 -10.72 -15.54 4.29
N TYR A 101 -10.67 -14.37 3.67
CA TYR A 101 -10.05 -13.20 4.30
C TYR A 101 -10.84 -12.76 5.53
N HIS A 102 -10.13 -12.31 6.56
CA HIS A 102 -10.71 -11.83 7.82
C HIS A 102 -11.08 -10.35 7.76
N GLY A 103 -10.42 -9.57 6.91
CA GLY A 103 -10.70 -8.15 6.76
C GLY A 103 -10.03 -7.54 5.54
N ILE A 104 -10.43 -6.33 5.25
CA ILE A 104 -9.93 -5.54 4.12
C ILE A 104 -9.35 -4.24 4.66
N LEU A 105 -8.17 -3.89 4.18
CA LEU A 105 -7.49 -2.63 4.42
C LEU A 105 -7.45 -1.80 3.14
N LEU A 106 -7.47 -0.49 3.29
CA LEU A 106 -7.15 0.46 2.23
C LEU A 106 -6.60 1.76 2.84
N VAL A 107 -5.90 2.55 2.03
CA VAL A 107 -5.44 3.88 2.40
C VAL A 107 -6.15 4.88 1.50
N PRO A 108 -7.04 5.74 2.05
CA PRO A 108 -7.75 6.72 1.25
C PRO A 108 -6.87 7.93 0.96
N ASP A 109 -6.89 8.43 -0.25
CA ASP A 109 -6.29 9.72 -0.59
C ASP A 109 -7.26 10.87 -0.26
N GLY A 110 -7.12 11.40 0.94
CA GLY A 110 -7.85 12.56 1.43
C GLY A 110 -9.27 12.31 1.95
N ASP A 111 -9.88 13.40 2.45
CA ASP A 111 -11.16 13.37 3.18
C ASP A 111 -12.34 12.88 2.35
N ALA A 112 -12.35 13.18 1.05
CA ALA A 112 -13.45 12.79 0.16
C ALA A 112 -13.53 11.27 0.02
N LEU A 113 -12.38 10.61 -0.21
CA LEU A 113 -12.31 9.15 -0.28
C LEU A 113 -12.51 8.50 1.09
N THR A 114 -12.02 9.10 2.17
CA THR A 114 -12.30 8.65 3.53
C THR A 114 -13.80 8.57 3.80
N LYS A 115 -14.56 9.61 3.45
CA LYS A 115 -16.02 9.63 3.57
C LYS A 115 -16.71 8.60 2.67
N MET A 116 -16.22 8.45 1.45
CA MET A 116 -16.75 7.45 0.51
C MET A 116 -16.57 6.04 1.07
N TYR A 117 -15.36 5.67 1.53
CA TYR A 117 -15.10 4.35 2.10
C TYR A 117 -15.82 4.11 3.44
N ALA A 118 -16.02 5.16 4.25
CA ALA A 118 -16.88 5.04 5.43
C ALA A 118 -18.33 4.65 5.07
N GLY A 119 -18.83 5.10 3.92
CA GLY A 119 -20.12 4.67 3.37
C GLY A 119 -20.20 3.16 3.03
N PHE A 120 -19.06 2.50 2.79
CA PHE A 120 -18.95 1.05 2.60
C PHE A 120 -18.71 0.29 3.93
N GLY A 121 -18.68 0.97 5.05
CA GLY A 121 -18.46 0.36 6.37
C GLY A 121 -17.01 0.32 6.84
N TYR A 122 -16.07 0.92 6.09
CA TYR A 122 -14.70 1.04 6.57
C TYR A 122 -14.59 2.05 7.70
N THR A 123 -13.76 1.75 8.67
CA THR A 123 -13.47 2.65 9.79
C THR A 123 -11.96 2.94 9.85
N PRO A 124 -11.53 4.16 10.21
CA PRO A 124 -10.12 4.44 10.47
C PRO A 124 -9.58 3.46 11.52
N CYS A 125 -8.43 2.84 11.26
CA CYS A 125 -7.86 1.84 12.18
C CYS A 125 -6.42 2.14 12.57
N THR A 126 -5.63 2.77 11.70
CA THR A 126 -4.22 3.06 11.98
C THR A 126 -3.90 4.53 11.81
N SER A 127 -2.80 4.95 12.43
CA SER A 127 -2.19 6.25 12.21
C SER A 127 -0.70 6.11 12.04
N VAL A 128 -0.08 7.09 11.41
CA VAL A 128 1.36 7.22 11.23
C VAL A 128 1.83 8.56 11.77
N LYS A 129 3.05 8.58 12.30
CA LYS A 129 3.72 9.83 12.62
C LYS A 129 4.62 10.20 11.45
N GLU A 130 4.42 11.38 10.90
CA GLU A 130 5.28 11.94 9.88
C GLU A 130 6.12 13.07 10.46
N PHE A 131 7.37 13.15 10.05
CA PHE A 131 8.26 14.22 10.46
C PHE A 131 9.31 14.51 9.38
N VAL A 132 9.79 15.73 9.41
CA VAL A 132 10.83 16.19 8.50
C VAL A 132 12.09 16.51 9.29
N CYS A 133 13.24 16.26 8.69
CA CYS A 133 14.52 16.67 9.27
C CYS A 133 15.55 17.00 8.19
N ALA A 134 16.59 17.69 8.62
CA ALA A 134 17.82 17.93 7.87
C ALA A 134 18.95 17.03 8.44
N PRO A 135 20.01 16.78 7.67
CA PRO A 135 21.16 16.03 8.14
C PRO A 135 21.87 16.76 9.30
N THR A 136 22.10 16.06 10.38
CA THR A 136 22.83 16.56 11.54
C THR A 136 23.57 15.41 12.25
N GLY A 137 24.60 15.74 12.99
CA GLY A 137 25.37 14.75 13.76
C GLY A 137 26.27 13.87 12.90
N ASP A 138 26.58 12.69 13.41
CA ASP A 138 27.42 11.71 12.74
C ASP A 138 26.62 10.90 11.71
N PRO A 139 27.26 10.44 10.61
CA PRO A 139 26.66 9.54 9.65
C PRO A 139 26.14 8.24 10.31
N ALA A 140 24.97 7.79 9.95
CA ALA A 140 24.43 6.51 10.42
C ALA A 140 25.18 5.35 9.77
N THR A 141 25.49 4.33 10.57
CA THR A 141 25.94 3.04 10.03
C THR A 141 24.74 2.32 9.43
N MET A 142 24.76 2.06 8.14
CA MET A 142 23.69 1.36 7.44
C MET A 142 24.19 0.64 6.19
N HIS A 143 23.40 -0.32 5.70
CA HIS A 143 23.66 -1.03 4.45
C HIS A 143 22.35 -1.31 3.71
N ARG A 144 22.43 -1.55 2.41
CA ARG A 144 21.28 -2.01 1.62
C ARG A 144 20.98 -3.46 1.96
N VAL A 145 19.70 -3.79 2.01
CA VAL A 145 19.19 -5.14 2.25
C VAL A 145 18.30 -5.58 1.10
N ASP A 146 18.19 -6.86 0.87
CA ASP A 146 17.22 -7.42 -0.04
C ASP A 146 15.83 -7.55 0.63
N THR A 147 14.82 -7.94 -0.16
CA THR A 147 13.44 -8.06 0.34
C THR A 147 13.27 -9.13 1.41
N ALA A 148 14.07 -10.20 1.40
CA ALA A 148 14.00 -11.27 2.37
C ALA A 148 14.58 -10.84 3.72
N GLU A 149 15.74 -10.18 3.71
CA GLU A 149 16.34 -9.59 4.90
C GLU A 149 15.48 -8.47 5.47
N TYR A 150 14.93 -7.60 4.59
CA TYR A 150 13.99 -6.54 4.99
C TYR A 150 12.78 -7.12 5.72
N ALA A 151 12.12 -8.14 5.15
CA ALA A 151 10.97 -8.81 5.76
C ALA A 151 11.29 -9.36 7.15
N TRP A 152 12.43 -10.05 7.27
CA TRP A 152 12.87 -10.66 8.52
C TRP A 152 13.15 -9.63 9.63
N ILE A 153 13.81 -8.50 9.30
CA ILE A 153 14.05 -7.42 10.25
C ILE A 153 12.73 -6.72 10.57
N ARG A 154 11.91 -6.44 9.55
CA ARG A 154 10.63 -5.76 9.68
C ARG A 154 9.72 -6.45 10.70
N ARG A 155 9.58 -7.77 10.62
CA ARG A 155 8.77 -8.55 11.59
C ARG A 155 9.17 -8.33 13.05
N ARG A 156 10.42 -7.99 13.33
CA ARG A 156 10.93 -7.77 14.69
C ARG A 156 10.76 -6.35 15.18
N LEU A 157 10.75 -5.38 14.27
CA LEU A 157 10.61 -3.96 14.59
C LEU A 157 9.17 -3.47 14.54
N LEU A 158 8.28 -4.20 13.86
CA LEU A 158 6.86 -3.86 13.81
C LEU A 158 6.23 -3.92 15.21
N PRO A 159 5.37 -2.94 15.58
CA PRO A 159 4.50 -3.07 16.74
C PRO A 159 3.66 -4.35 16.69
N ALA A 160 3.40 -4.97 17.84
CA ALA A 160 2.54 -6.16 17.89
C ALA A 160 1.14 -5.83 17.35
N GLY A 161 0.56 -6.72 16.53
CA GLY A 161 -0.74 -6.48 15.88
C GLY A 161 -0.66 -5.60 14.62
N SER A 162 0.52 -5.35 14.09
CA SER A 162 0.71 -4.64 12.81
C SER A 162 0.37 -5.53 11.62
N VAL A 163 0.12 -4.88 10.49
CA VAL A 163 -0.01 -5.56 9.19
C VAL A 163 1.35 -6.03 8.69
N ILE A 164 1.43 -7.30 8.35
CA ILE A 164 2.59 -7.95 7.76
C ILE A 164 2.43 -7.92 6.24
N GLN A 165 3.39 -7.32 5.56
CA GLN A 165 3.50 -7.21 4.11
C GLN A 165 4.79 -7.88 3.67
N GLU A 166 4.68 -8.90 2.83
CA GLU A 166 5.80 -9.72 2.35
C GLU A 166 5.53 -10.17 0.91
N GLY A 167 6.39 -11.02 0.36
CA GLY A 167 6.21 -11.56 -0.99
C GLY A 167 6.11 -10.46 -2.04
N GLU A 168 5.01 -10.47 -2.80
CA GLU A 168 4.75 -9.50 -3.87
C GLU A 168 4.69 -8.03 -3.38
N ASN A 169 4.28 -7.80 -2.12
CA ASN A 169 4.28 -6.45 -1.53
C ASN A 169 5.69 -5.86 -1.54
N LEU A 170 6.66 -6.61 -1.00
CA LEU A 170 8.04 -6.15 -0.93
C LEU A 170 8.75 -6.24 -2.28
N ALA A 171 8.40 -7.21 -3.12
CA ALA A 171 8.91 -7.31 -4.48
C ALA A 171 8.53 -6.07 -5.31
N PHE A 172 7.28 -5.62 -5.20
CA PHE A 172 6.82 -4.40 -5.85
C PHE A 172 7.48 -3.15 -5.25
N LEU A 173 7.50 -3.02 -3.94
CA LEU A 173 8.16 -1.91 -3.24
C LEU A 173 9.62 -1.73 -3.70
N ALA A 174 10.38 -2.83 -3.78
CA ALA A 174 11.79 -2.80 -4.18
C ALA A 174 12.04 -2.41 -5.65
N THR A 175 10.99 -2.29 -6.47
CA THR A 175 11.15 -1.78 -7.85
C THR A 175 11.33 -0.27 -7.93
N TYR A 176 10.96 0.47 -6.90
CA TYR A 176 11.03 1.94 -6.86
C TYR A 176 11.59 2.51 -5.56
N ALA A 177 11.69 1.71 -4.49
CA ALA A 177 12.25 2.11 -3.21
C ALA A 177 13.54 1.35 -2.90
N GLU A 178 14.47 2.03 -2.24
CA GLU A 178 15.67 1.44 -1.66
C GLU A 178 15.37 0.96 -0.25
N LEU A 179 15.90 -0.21 0.10
CA LEU A 179 15.72 -0.85 1.40
C LEU A 179 17.04 -0.82 2.18
N TYR A 180 17.03 -0.28 3.40
CA TYR A 180 18.20 -0.13 4.24
C TYR A 180 17.97 -0.68 5.65
N ALA A 181 19.01 -1.25 6.24
CA ALA A 181 19.05 -1.61 7.66
C ALA A 181 20.25 -0.98 8.35
N GLY A 182 20.09 -0.62 9.62
CA GLY A 182 21.13 -0.16 10.50
C GLY A 182 20.89 -0.57 11.96
N PRO A 183 21.84 -0.30 12.86
CA PRO A 183 21.66 -0.60 14.27
C PRO A 183 20.40 0.06 14.84
N GLY A 184 19.38 -0.74 15.14
CA GLY A 184 18.13 -0.30 15.74
C GLY A 184 17.10 0.32 14.79
N PHE A 185 17.32 0.34 13.48
CA PHE A 185 16.35 0.86 12.51
C PHE A 185 16.29 0.04 11.20
N LEU A 186 15.18 0.19 10.50
CA LEU A 186 14.93 -0.32 9.15
C LEU A 186 14.22 0.76 8.35
N LEU A 187 14.62 0.98 7.11
CA LEU A 187 14.09 2.03 6.26
C LEU A 187 13.75 1.51 4.86
N ALA A 188 12.55 1.84 4.38
CA ALA A 188 12.21 1.86 2.96
C ALA A 188 12.08 3.31 2.51
N ALA A 189 12.76 3.70 1.44
CA ALA A 189 12.77 5.09 1.01
C ALA A 189 12.95 5.25 -0.50
N CYS A 190 12.37 6.33 -1.04
CA CYS A 190 12.62 6.83 -2.38
C CYS A 190 13.49 8.09 -2.30
N GLN A 191 14.36 8.27 -3.28
CA GLN A 191 15.15 9.49 -3.40
C GLN A 191 14.68 10.30 -4.62
N ASP A 192 14.47 11.58 -4.43
CA ASP A 192 14.17 12.55 -5.49
C ASP A 192 15.15 13.73 -5.37
N GLY A 193 16.14 13.75 -6.27
CA GLY A 193 17.22 14.72 -6.23
C GLY A 193 18.02 14.65 -4.92
N ASP A 194 18.00 15.71 -4.13
CA ASP A 194 18.67 15.84 -2.84
C ASP A 194 17.74 15.57 -1.63
N ARG A 195 16.55 15.01 -1.89
CA ARG A 195 15.52 14.73 -0.89
C ARG A 195 15.28 13.24 -0.71
N LEU A 196 14.93 12.84 0.50
CA LEU A 196 14.52 11.47 0.82
C LEU A 196 13.06 11.44 1.25
N GLN A 197 12.27 10.59 0.60
CA GLN A 197 10.97 10.20 1.08
C GLN A 197 11.09 8.84 1.78
N GLY A 198 11.14 8.85 3.10
CA GLY A 198 11.12 7.65 3.93
C GLY A 198 9.70 7.11 4.04
N LEU A 199 9.40 6.10 3.21
CA LEU A 199 8.07 5.47 3.13
C LEU A 199 7.72 4.75 4.43
N GLU A 200 8.70 4.12 5.07
CA GLU A 200 8.57 3.51 6.39
C GLU A 200 9.94 3.51 7.09
N LEU A 201 10.02 4.16 8.26
CA LEU A 201 11.16 4.07 9.17
C LEU A 201 10.70 3.36 10.44
N LEU A 202 11.18 2.14 10.65
CA LEU A 202 10.91 1.34 11.84
C LEU A 202 12.07 1.38 12.83
N GLY A 203 11.78 1.17 14.10
CA GLY A 203 12.77 1.19 15.17
C GLY A 203 13.04 2.61 15.68
N ASP A 204 14.30 3.03 15.70
CA ASP A 204 14.71 4.33 16.25
C ASP A 204 14.58 5.47 15.22
N PRO A 205 13.58 6.36 15.34
CA PRO A 205 13.42 7.48 14.42
C PRO A 205 14.51 8.56 14.57
N THR A 206 15.28 8.55 15.66
CA THR A 206 16.40 9.50 15.86
C THR A 206 17.58 9.23 14.93
N ALA A 207 17.61 8.10 14.25
CA ALA A 207 18.59 7.78 13.21
C ALA A 207 18.41 8.63 11.92
N ALA A 208 17.24 9.22 11.69
CA ALA A 208 16.90 9.90 10.44
C ALA A 208 17.92 10.99 10.01
N PRO A 209 18.40 11.91 10.87
CA PRO A 209 19.41 12.90 10.48
C PRO A 209 20.74 12.26 10.05
N GLY A 210 21.19 11.21 10.75
CA GLY A 210 22.39 10.47 10.42
C GLY A 210 22.26 9.67 9.11
N ILE A 211 21.06 9.15 8.80
CA ILE A 211 20.74 8.51 7.51
C ILE A 211 20.94 9.52 6.38
N LEU A 212 20.41 10.74 6.51
CA LEU A 212 20.59 11.80 5.51
C LEU A 212 22.07 12.18 5.33
N GLN A 213 22.86 12.22 6.41
CA GLN A 213 24.30 12.42 6.33
C GLN A 213 24.99 11.32 5.53
N THR A 214 24.64 10.05 5.79
CA THR A 214 25.24 8.90 5.10
C THR A 214 24.91 8.92 3.60
N LEU A 215 23.68 9.34 3.24
CA LEU A 215 23.23 9.40 1.86
C LEU A 215 23.65 10.70 1.14
N GLY A 216 24.21 11.70 1.85
CA GLY A 216 24.60 12.99 1.28
C GLY A 216 23.40 13.85 0.85
N LEU A 217 22.26 13.73 1.55
CA LEU A 217 21.00 14.40 1.23
C LEU A 217 20.77 15.60 2.14
N THR A 218 20.04 16.60 1.66
CA THR A 218 19.83 17.87 2.39
C THR A 218 18.55 17.90 3.20
N TYR A 219 17.60 16.98 2.92
CA TYR A 219 16.28 16.97 3.53
C TYR A 219 15.64 15.58 3.45
N GLY A 220 14.87 15.20 4.48
CA GLY A 220 14.08 13.98 4.49
C GLY A 220 12.72 14.17 5.14
N ASN A 221 11.70 13.57 4.54
CA ASN A 221 10.41 13.34 5.16
C ASN A 221 10.29 11.86 5.50
N PHE A 222 9.94 11.53 6.72
CA PHE A 222 9.91 10.15 7.21
C PHE A 222 8.55 9.81 7.80
N ARG A 223 8.06 8.60 7.49
CA ARG A 223 6.88 7.99 8.10
C ARG A 223 7.32 6.90 9.08
N THR A 224 6.77 6.90 10.30
CA THR A 224 7.11 5.95 11.36
C THR A 224 5.85 5.55 12.15
N PRO A 225 5.84 4.40 12.85
CA PRO A 225 4.75 4.08 13.76
C PRO A 225 4.54 5.16 14.83
N GLY A 226 3.28 5.52 15.08
CA GLY A 226 2.94 6.49 16.11
C GLY A 226 1.60 7.16 15.91
N ALA A 227 1.14 7.84 16.95
CA ALA A 227 -0.05 8.66 16.87
C ALA A 227 0.24 9.94 16.07
N GLY A 228 -0.59 10.22 15.07
CA GLY A 228 -0.43 11.36 14.17
C GLY A 228 -1.53 11.38 13.13
N THR A 229 -1.14 11.38 11.86
CA THR A 229 -2.07 11.40 10.73
C THR A 229 -2.83 10.07 10.62
N PRO A 230 -4.17 10.07 10.54
CA PRO A 230 -4.93 8.86 10.17
C PRO A 230 -4.40 8.31 8.86
N PHE A 231 -4.25 6.98 8.77
CA PHE A 231 -3.59 6.39 7.62
C PHE A 231 -4.45 5.35 6.92
N ALA A 232 -4.66 4.17 7.51
CA ALA A 232 -5.46 3.14 6.88
C ALA A 232 -6.87 3.06 7.47
N MET A 233 -7.80 2.60 6.64
CA MET A 233 -9.13 2.21 7.04
C MET A 233 -9.30 0.69 6.94
N PHE A 234 -10.17 0.13 7.76
CA PHE A 234 -10.40 -1.29 7.89
C PHE A 234 -11.87 -1.65 7.83
N LEU A 235 -12.19 -2.71 7.10
CA LEU A 235 -13.49 -3.36 7.06
C LEU A 235 -13.33 -4.80 7.56
N PRO A 236 -13.88 -5.18 8.74
CA PRO A 236 -13.89 -6.58 9.16
C PRO A 236 -14.87 -7.40 8.30
N LEU A 237 -14.43 -8.55 7.81
CA LEU A 237 -15.26 -9.53 7.09
C LEU A 237 -15.74 -10.66 8.01
N ARG A 238 -15.13 -10.79 9.19
CA ARG A 238 -15.46 -11.74 10.26
C ARG A 238 -15.55 -11.02 11.59
N GLU A 239 -16.36 -11.53 12.49
CA GLU A 239 -16.56 -10.96 13.84
C GLU A 239 -15.28 -11.01 14.70
N ASP A 240 -14.44 -12.02 14.48
CA ASP A 240 -13.16 -12.24 15.18
C ASP A 240 -11.96 -11.62 14.45
N ALA A 241 -12.16 -10.81 13.42
CA ALA A 241 -11.08 -10.17 12.66
C ALA A 241 -10.27 -9.24 13.57
N PRO A 242 -8.93 -9.44 13.70
CA PRO A 242 -8.11 -8.53 14.48
C PRO A 242 -8.04 -7.16 13.80
N VAL A 243 -8.25 -6.09 14.58
CA VAL A 243 -8.09 -4.72 14.08
C VAL A 243 -6.59 -4.38 14.08
N PRO A 244 -5.99 -4.06 12.93
CA PRO A 244 -4.58 -3.71 12.87
C PRO A 244 -4.23 -2.45 13.66
N VAL A 245 -3.09 -2.47 14.35
CA VAL A 245 -2.60 -1.30 15.11
C VAL A 245 -1.67 -0.42 14.29
N TYR A 246 -1.05 -0.98 13.26
CA TYR A 246 -0.15 -0.25 12.35
C TYR A 246 -0.15 -0.86 10.95
N PHE A 247 -0.14 0.02 9.97
CA PHE A 247 0.07 -0.25 8.54
C PHE A 247 0.89 0.92 8.00
N GLY A 248 2.07 0.69 7.47
CA GLY A 248 3.01 1.76 7.12
C GLY A 248 3.42 1.80 5.65
N LEU A 249 3.39 0.66 4.95
CA LEU A 249 3.75 0.58 3.54
C LEU A 249 2.49 0.65 2.67
N ALA A 250 2.00 1.84 2.41
CA ALA A 250 1.12 2.09 1.28
C ALA A 250 1.97 2.30 0.01
N PHE A 251 1.42 1.94 -1.13
CA PHE A 251 2.08 2.10 -2.42
C PHE A 251 1.55 3.37 -3.11
N ASP A 252 1.65 4.50 -2.41
CA ASP A 252 1.21 5.85 -2.76
C ASP A 252 2.38 6.77 -3.15
#